data_adb676418a34f474497758515d7a24fb
#
_entry.id   adb676418a34f474497758515d7a24fb
#
_cell.length_a   1.000
_cell.length_b   1.000
_cell.length_c   1.000
_cell.angle_alpha   90.00
_cell.angle_beta   90.00
_cell.angle_gamma   90.00
#
_symmetry.space_group_name_H-M   'P 1'
#
loop_
_entity.id
_entity.type
_entity.pdbx_description
1 polymer ?
#
loop_
_entity_poly.entity_id
_entity_poly.type
_entity_poly.pdbx_seq_one_letter_code
_entity_poly.pdbx_strand_id
1 'polypeptide(L)'
;MSLLEERTAQLAEDLAALAARDPDIAAALREIGAPDPRIAEPGFETLLGIILEQQVDALGHVTAEAVGAAEDTVLVGCGFSRPKLRYARILAAEVTEGRLDLDALERMPDEAAMARLTAITGIGRWTAEIYLMFVLGRRDIWPAPDLALQVAAQHLKGMTARPDARGMDLLAQNWRPQRSAAALLLWRFYRHLRNRPAKRKSDEI
;
A
#
# COMPACT_ATOMS: atom_id res chain seq x y z
N MET A 1 13.81 -14.56 -15.68
CA MET A 1 13.87 -13.46 -14.68
C MET A 1 12.79 -13.72 -13.67
N SER A 2 13.09 -13.66 -12.39
CA SER A 2 12.09 -13.85 -11.34
C SER A 2 11.21 -12.61 -11.22
N LEU A 3 10.00 -12.75 -10.66
CA LEU A 3 9.10 -11.61 -10.39
C LEU A 3 9.80 -10.52 -9.57
N LEU A 4 10.63 -10.93 -8.60
CA LEU A 4 11.40 -9.99 -7.78
C LEU A 4 12.41 -9.19 -8.63
N GLU A 5 13.13 -9.84 -9.52
CA GLU A 5 14.09 -9.16 -10.43
C GLU A 5 13.36 -8.17 -11.36
N GLU A 6 12.24 -8.56 -11.92
CA GLU A 6 11.40 -7.69 -12.77
C GLU A 6 10.90 -6.46 -12.02
N ARG A 7 10.34 -6.66 -10.83
CA ARG A 7 9.84 -5.56 -9.99
C ARG A 7 10.96 -4.65 -9.51
N THR A 8 12.14 -5.19 -9.22
CA THR A 8 13.32 -4.42 -8.81
C THR A 8 13.81 -3.55 -9.97
N ALA A 9 13.93 -4.12 -11.16
CA ALA A 9 14.35 -3.38 -12.35
C ALA A 9 13.34 -2.27 -12.69
N GLN A 10 12.04 -2.59 -12.69
CA GLN A 10 10.98 -1.62 -12.95
C GLN A 10 10.98 -0.47 -11.93
N LEU A 11 11.14 -0.77 -10.64
CA LEU A 11 11.22 0.25 -9.59
C LEU A 11 12.44 1.16 -9.78
N ALA A 12 13.60 0.60 -10.16
CA ALA A 12 14.79 1.39 -10.41
C ALA A 12 14.61 2.36 -11.59
N GLU A 13 13.99 1.90 -12.70
CA GLU A 13 13.64 2.76 -13.84
C GLU A 13 12.68 3.89 -13.45
N ASP A 14 11.63 3.55 -12.68
CA ASP A 14 10.62 4.51 -12.22
C ASP A 14 11.23 5.58 -11.31
N LEU A 15 12.11 5.18 -10.38
CA LEU A 15 12.81 6.10 -9.49
C LEU A 15 13.80 7.00 -10.25
N ALA A 16 14.49 6.47 -11.26
CA ALA A 16 15.37 7.26 -12.11
C ALA A 16 14.58 8.31 -12.91
N ALA A 17 13.43 7.93 -13.47
CA ALA A 17 12.55 8.84 -14.19
C ALA A 17 11.97 9.93 -13.26
N LEU A 18 11.62 9.60 -12.03
CA LEU A 18 11.18 10.56 -11.02
C LEU A 18 12.29 11.53 -10.62
N ALA A 19 13.50 11.02 -10.35
CA ALA A 19 14.65 11.82 -9.96
C ALA A 19 15.10 12.80 -11.04
N ALA A 20 14.92 12.45 -12.32
CA ALA A 20 15.25 13.31 -13.45
C ALA A 20 14.38 14.58 -13.54
N ARG A 21 13.15 14.53 -12.99
CA ARG A 21 12.18 15.63 -13.09
C ARG A 21 11.80 16.27 -11.74
N ASP A 22 12.17 15.63 -10.63
CA ASP A 22 11.90 16.14 -9.29
C ASP A 22 13.19 16.14 -8.45
N PRO A 23 13.82 17.32 -8.22
CA PRO A 23 15.08 17.43 -7.50
C PRO A 23 14.98 16.98 -6.04
N ASP A 24 13.82 17.09 -5.40
CA ASP A 24 13.62 16.64 -4.02
C ASP A 24 13.60 15.12 -3.95
N ILE A 25 12.97 14.45 -4.92
CA ILE A 25 13.05 12.99 -5.08
C ILE A 25 14.50 12.56 -5.30
N ALA A 26 15.25 13.26 -6.16
CA ALA A 26 16.65 12.97 -6.40
C ALA A 26 17.50 13.14 -5.11
N ALA A 27 17.23 14.17 -4.31
CA ALA A 27 17.90 14.38 -3.03
C ALA A 27 17.59 13.28 -2.02
N ALA A 28 16.32 12.90 -1.89
CA ALA A 28 15.91 11.80 -1.01
C ALA A 28 16.58 10.48 -1.41
N LEU A 29 16.61 10.13 -2.70
CA LEU A 29 17.29 8.92 -3.19
C LEU A 29 18.78 8.90 -2.85
N ARG A 30 19.48 10.04 -2.96
CA ARG A 30 20.89 10.14 -2.54
C ARG A 30 21.07 9.96 -1.04
N GLU A 31 20.15 10.48 -0.22
CA GLU A 31 20.23 10.44 1.25
C GLU A 31 19.91 9.04 1.80
N ILE A 32 18.84 8.40 1.33
CA ILE A 32 18.31 7.19 1.96
C ILE A 32 18.41 5.93 1.09
N GLY A 33 18.87 6.07 -0.15
CA GLY A 33 18.90 4.97 -1.14
C GLY A 33 17.51 4.57 -1.66
N ALA A 34 17.49 3.71 -2.67
CA ALA A 34 16.26 3.17 -3.23
C ALA A 34 15.52 2.27 -2.23
N PRO A 35 14.19 2.32 -2.18
CA PRO A 35 13.39 1.35 -1.45
C PRO A 35 13.46 -0.02 -2.11
N ASP A 36 13.25 -1.07 -1.32
CA ASP A 36 12.99 -2.40 -1.86
C ASP A 36 11.58 -2.48 -2.46
N PRO A 37 11.38 -3.24 -3.55
CA PRO A 37 10.06 -3.50 -4.06
C PRO A 37 9.24 -4.26 -3.00
N ARG A 38 7.98 -3.91 -2.86
CA ARG A 38 7.03 -4.67 -2.05
C ARG A 38 6.24 -5.57 -2.97
N ILE A 39 6.34 -6.87 -2.74
CA ILE A 39 5.64 -7.89 -3.50
C ILE A 39 4.86 -8.73 -2.51
N ALA A 40 3.61 -8.98 -2.82
CA ALA A 40 2.76 -9.90 -2.09
C ALA A 40 2.11 -10.87 -3.09
N GLU A 41 1.94 -12.11 -2.67
CA GLU A 41 1.30 -13.11 -3.50
C GLU A 41 -0.18 -12.75 -3.76
N PRO A 42 -0.67 -12.92 -5.00
CA PRO A 42 -2.07 -12.72 -5.28
C PRO A 42 -2.94 -13.73 -4.53
N GLY A 43 -4.16 -13.33 -4.18
CA GLY A 43 -5.11 -14.24 -3.60
C GLY A 43 -5.92 -13.67 -2.42
N PHE A 44 -6.83 -14.49 -1.96
CA PHE A 44 -7.75 -14.16 -0.87
C PHE A 44 -7.03 -13.85 0.44
N GLU A 45 -6.04 -14.67 0.81
CA GLU A 45 -5.27 -14.53 2.05
C GLU A 45 -4.58 -13.18 2.16
N THR A 46 -3.90 -12.76 1.09
CA THR A 46 -3.22 -11.46 1.03
C THR A 46 -4.21 -10.31 1.14
N LEU A 47 -5.33 -10.34 0.40
CA LEU A 47 -6.34 -9.29 0.48
C LEU A 47 -6.96 -9.23 1.87
N LEU A 48 -7.25 -10.38 2.47
CA LEU A 48 -7.74 -10.46 3.84
C LEU A 48 -6.72 -9.89 4.84
N GLY A 49 -5.43 -10.21 4.68
CA GLY A 49 -4.34 -9.69 5.51
C GLY A 49 -4.27 -8.16 5.48
N ILE A 50 -4.41 -7.56 4.30
CA ILE A 50 -4.43 -6.09 4.15
C ILE A 50 -5.64 -5.47 4.87
N ILE A 51 -6.84 -6.07 4.73
CA ILE A 51 -8.07 -5.60 5.42
C ILE A 51 -7.89 -5.66 6.94
N LEU A 52 -7.28 -6.74 7.42
CA LEU A 52 -7.13 -6.98 8.86
C LEU A 52 -5.95 -6.21 9.48
N GLU A 53 -5.06 -5.63 8.64
CA GLU A 53 -3.78 -5.05 9.09
C GLU A 53 -2.98 -6.04 9.96
N GLN A 54 -3.07 -7.33 9.66
CA GLN A 54 -2.46 -8.41 10.41
C GLN A 54 -1.87 -9.44 9.45
N GLN A 55 -0.79 -10.10 9.88
CA GLN A 55 -0.34 -11.32 9.24
C GLN A 55 -1.34 -12.42 9.59
N VAL A 56 -1.91 -13.05 8.59
CA VAL A 56 -2.93 -14.10 8.72
C VAL A 56 -2.28 -15.49 8.80
N ASP A 57 -0.96 -15.53 8.73
CA ASP A 57 -0.13 -16.76 8.75
C ASP A 57 -0.42 -17.68 9.94
N ALA A 58 -0.92 -17.13 11.06
CA ALA A 58 -1.31 -17.92 12.22
C ALA A 58 -2.53 -18.83 11.99
N LEU A 59 -3.26 -18.65 10.88
CA LEU A 59 -4.45 -19.43 10.53
C LEU A 59 -4.15 -20.64 9.64
N GLY A 60 -2.88 -20.84 9.23
CA GLY A 60 -2.52 -21.84 8.22
C GLY A 60 -2.99 -21.41 6.82
N HIS A 61 -3.35 -22.35 5.97
CA HIS A 61 -3.90 -22.03 4.63
C HIS A 61 -5.28 -21.35 4.77
N VAL A 62 -5.32 -20.02 4.59
CA VAL A 62 -6.53 -19.22 4.72
C VAL A 62 -7.23 -19.11 3.38
N THR A 63 -8.22 -19.94 3.13
CA THR A 63 -9.07 -19.85 1.94
C THR A 63 -10.40 -19.14 2.24
N ALA A 64 -11.06 -18.65 1.21
CA ALA A 64 -12.37 -18.05 1.35
C ALA A 64 -13.41 -19.02 1.93
N GLU A 65 -13.35 -20.30 1.51
CA GLU A 65 -14.21 -21.37 2.00
C GLU A 65 -13.96 -21.63 3.47
N ALA A 66 -12.67 -21.72 3.89
CA ALA A 66 -12.32 -21.96 5.28
C ALA A 66 -12.80 -20.82 6.19
N VAL A 67 -12.58 -19.56 5.79
CA VAL A 67 -13.12 -18.41 6.50
C VAL A 67 -14.65 -18.39 6.49
N GLY A 68 -15.27 -18.75 5.38
CA GLY A 68 -16.73 -18.86 5.26
C GLY A 68 -17.36 -19.92 6.18
N ALA A 69 -16.69 -21.05 6.41
CA ALA A 69 -17.19 -22.19 7.19
C ALA A 69 -16.81 -22.16 8.68
N ALA A 70 -15.76 -21.42 9.08
CA ALA A 70 -15.26 -21.40 10.45
C ALA A 70 -16.30 -20.84 11.44
N GLU A 71 -16.34 -21.37 12.66
CA GLU A 71 -17.13 -20.79 13.74
C GLU A 71 -16.58 -19.41 14.14
N ASP A 72 -17.47 -18.45 14.50
CA ASP A 72 -17.07 -17.11 14.94
C ASP A 72 -16.11 -17.12 16.12
N THR A 73 -16.31 -18.08 17.04
CA THR A 73 -15.44 -18.31 18.19
C THR A 73 -14.00 -18.64 17.81
N VAL A 74 -13.80 -19.38 16.72
CA VAL A 74 -12.48 -19.70 16.17
C VAL A 74 -11.80 -18.46 15.64
N LEU A 75 -12.49 -17.68 14.80
CA LEU A 75 -11.95 -16.45 14.20
C LEU A 75 -11.65 -15.38 15.26
N VAL A 76 -12.52 -15.26 16.28
CA VAL A 76 -12.26 -14.37 17.43
C VAL A 76 -11.04 -14.85 18.23
N GLY A 77 -10.88 -16.16 18.41
CA GLY A 77 -9.69 -16.76 19.05
C GLY A 77 -8.39 -16.45 18.29
N CYS A 78 -8.47 -16.28 16.96
CA CYS A 78 -7.37 -15.82 16.11
C CYS A 78 -7.14 -14.29 16.15
N GLY A 79 -7.84 -13.56 17.02
CA GLY A 79 -7.65 -12.13 17.20
C GLY A 79 -8.52 -11.23 16.32
N PHE A 80 -9.54 -11.77 15.66
CA PHE A 80 -10.46 -10.94 14.87
C PHE A 80 -11.40 -10.16 15.80
N SER A 81 -11.37 -8.84 15.69
CA SER A 81 -12.42 -8.01 16.28
C SER A 81 -13.74 -8.22 15.54
N ARG A 82 -14.87 -7.90 16.17
CA ARG A 82 -16.20 -8.02 15.52
C ARG A 82 -16.29 -7.35 14.14
N PRO A 83 -15.78 -6.12 13.93
CA PRO A 83 -15.74 -5.53 12.59
C PRO A 83 -14.88 -6.33 11.59
N LYS A 84 -13.69 -6.78 12.01
CA LYS A 84 -12.78 -7.57 11.17
C LYS A 84 -13.42 -8.91 10.78
N LEU A 85 -14.06 -9.59 11.71
CA LEU A 85 -14.83 -10.81 11.45
C LEU A 85 -15.90 -10.58 10.37
N ARG A 86 -16.68 -9.51 10.51
CA ARG A 86 -17.70 -9.15 9.52
C ARG A 86 -17.10 -8.93 8.13
N TYR A 87 -15.99 -8.20 8.03
CA TYR A 87 -15.35 -7.92 6.74
C TYR A 87 -14.76 -9.20 6.12
N ALA A 88 -14.15 -10.06 6.94
CA ALA A 88 -13.64 -11.36 6.49
C ALA A 88 -14.75 -12.25 5.89
N ARG A 89 -15.92 -12.30 6.55
CA ARG A 89 -17.09 -13.03 6.05
C ARG A 89 -17.61 -12.48 4.73
N ILE A 90 -17.72 -11.17 4.62
CA ILE A 90 -18.18 -10.51 3.39
C ILE A 90 -17.20 -10.83 2.26
N LEU A 91 -15.90 -10.67 2.48
CA LEU A 91 -14.90 -10.98 1.46
C LEU A 91 -14.95 -12.45 1.05
N ALA A 92 -15.06 -13.36 2.03
CA ALA A 92 -15.17 -14.79 1.76
C ALA A 92 -16.37 -15.10 0.87
N ALA A 93 -17.53 -14.53 1.17
CA ALA A 93 -18.74 -14.70 0.36
C ALA A 93 -18.57 -14.11 -1.05
N GLU A 94 -17.96 -12.94 -1.20
CA GLU A 94 -17.72 -12.34 -2.52
C GLU A 94 -16.86 -13.24 -3.43
N VAL A 95 -15.86 -13.91 -2.85
CA VAL A 95 -14.97 -14.82 -3.60
C VAL A 95 -15.65 -16.16 -3.87
N THR A 96 -16.24 -16.82 -2.84
CA THR A 96 -16.85 -18.16 -2.98
C THR A 96 -18.08 -18.18 -3.89
N GLU A 97 -18.84 -17.08 -3.94
CA GLU A 97 -20.00 -16.94 -4.82
C GLU A 97 -19.62 -16.38 -6.21
N GLY A 98 -18.32 -16.21 -6.49
CA GLY A 98 -17.83 -15.76 -7.80
C GLY A 98 -18.14 -14.30 -8.13
N ARG A 99 -18.57 -13.49 -7.14
CA ARG A 99 -18.77 -12.06 -7.35
C ARG A 99 -17.46 -11.29 -7.40
N LEU A 100 -16.42 -11.74 -6.70
CA LEU A 100 -15.07 -11.24 -6.82
C LEU A 100 -14.16 -12.31 -7.41
N ASP A 101 -13.75 -12.11 -8.65
CA ASP A 101 -12.71 -12.88 -9.32
C ASP A 101 -11.40 -12.11 -9.18
N LEU A 102 -10.49 -12.62 -8.33
CA LEU A 102 -9.21 -11.98 -8.04
C LEU A 102 -8.26 -12.04 -9.24
N ASP A 103 -8.33 -13.10 -10.05
CA ASP A 103 -7.50 -13.24 -11.25
C ASP A 103 -7.94 -12.28 -12.35
N ALA A 104 -9.25 -11.98 -12.41
CA ALA A 104 -9.77 -11.00 -13.35
C ALA A 104 -9.26 -9.57 -13.06
N LEU A 105 -8.95 -9.23 -11.80
CA LEU A 105 -8.42 -7.92 -11.45
C LEU A 105 -7.11 -7.61 -12.14
N GLU A 106 -6.27 -8.62 -12.43
CA GLU A 106 -4.99 -8.42 -13.13
C GLU A 106 -5.17 -7.84 -14.53
N ARG A 107 -6.29 -8.18 -15.19
CA ARG A 107 -6.61 -7.76 -16.56
C ARG A 107 -7.41 -6.46 -16.64
N MET A 108 -7.91 -5.98 -15.50
CA MET A 108 -8.71 -4.75 -15.45
C MET A 108 -7.82 -3.50 -15.51
N PRO A 109 -8.28 -2.40 -16.14
CA PRO A 109 -7.70 -1.07 -15.92
C PRO A 109 -7.74 -0.69 -14.43
N ASP A 110 -6.80 0.17 -14.00
CA ASP A 110 -6.64 0.55 -12.58
C ASP A 110 -7.92 1.11 -11.97
N GLU A 111 -8.64 1.97 -12.68
CA GLU A 111 -9.89 2.57 -12.22
C GLU A 111 -11.01 1.52 -12.06
N ALA A 112 -11.08 0.55 -12.97
CA ALA A 112 -12.07 -0.52 -12.90
C ALA A 112 -11.77 -1.49 -11.75
N ALA A 113 -10.51 -1.88 -11.57
CA ALA A 113 -10.07 -2.72 -10.45
C ALA A 113 -10.30 -2.01 -9.10
N MET A 114 -9.99 -0.71 -9.01
CA MET A 114 -10.27 0.13 -7.85
C MET A 114 -11.76 0.14 -7.51
N ALA A 115 -12.61 0.43 -8.50
CA ALA A 115 -14.06 0.48 -8.31
C ALA A 115 -14.60 -0.89 -7.87
N ARG A 116 -14.08 -1.98 -8.46
CA ARG A 116 -14.50 -3.34 -8.12
C ARG A 116 -14.17 -3.71 -6.68
N LEU A 117 -12.95 -3.39 -6.23
CA LEU A 117 -12.53 -3.64 -4.85
C LEU A 117 -13.30 -2.78 -3.85
N THR A 118 -13.43 -1.47 -4.10
CA THR A 118 -14.09 -0.54 -3.17
C THR A 118 -15.61 -0.71 -3.10
N ALA A 119 -16.23 -1.43 -4.03
CA ALA A 119 -17.64 -1.82 -3.93
C ALA A 119 -17.90 -2.84 -2.80
N ILE A 120 -16.85 -3.52 -2.31
CA ILE A 120 -16.96 -4.54 -1.26
C ILE A 120 -16.91 -3.88 0.11
N THR A 121 -17.91 -4.12 0.93
CA THR A 121 -17.95 -3.60 2.30
C THR A 121 -16.73 -4.09 3.11
N GLY A 122 -15.97 -3.15 3.64
CA GLY A 122 -14.73 -3.43 4.38
C GLY A 122 -13.46 -3.18 3.57
N ILE A 123 -13.57 -2.98 2.26
CA ILE A 123 -12.45 -2.56 1.42
C ILE A 123 -12.57 -1.06 1.15
N GLY A 124 -11.76 -0.29 1.86
CA GLY A 124 -11.63 1.14 1.62
C GLY A 124 -10.65 1.45 0.48
N ARG A 125 -10.61 2.73 0.06
CA ARG A 125 -9.69 3.22 -0.97
C ARG A 125 -8.25 2.81 -0.67
N TRP A 126 -7.75 3.02 0.55
CA TRP A 126 -6.38 2.68 0.94
C TRP A 126 -6.08 1.18 0.78
N THR A 127 -6.99 0.29 1.25
CA THR A 127 -6.83 -1.17 1.10
C THR A 127 -6.74 -1.58 -0.37
N ALA A 128 -7.61 -1.04 -1.21
CA ALA A 128 -7.60 -1.31 -2.65
C ALA A 128 -6.31 -0.81 -3.30
N GLU A 129 -5.84 0.40 -2.97
CA GLU A 129 -4.58 0.96 -3.45
C GLU A 129 -3.39 0.10 -3.08
N ILE A 130 -3.31 -0.39 -1.82
CA ILE A 130 -2.24 -1.29 -1.36
C ILE A 130 -2.26 -2.61 -2.14
N TYR A 131 -3.45 -3.20 -2.36
CA TYR A 131 -3.57 -4.42 -3.15
C TYR A 131 -3.08 -4.21 -4.60
N LEU A 132 -3.54 -3.14 -5.26
CA LEU A 132 -3.11 -2.80 -6.62
C LEU A 132 -1.60 -2.57 -6.73
N MET A 133 -0.99 -1.92 -5.74
CA MET A 133 0.44 -1.64 -5.73
C MET A 133 1.29 -2.89 -5.47
N PHE A 134 1.00 -3.65 -4.41
CA PHE A 134 1.90 -4.67 -3.90
C PHE A 134 1.62 -6.05 -4.47
N VAL A 135 0.35 -6.34 -4.78
CA VAL A 135 -0.05 -7.61 -5.40
C VAL A 135 0.01 -7.51 -6.92
N LEU A 136 -0.76 -6.58 -7.50
CA LEU A 136 -0.84 -6.45 -8.96
C LEU A 136 0.32 -5.64 -9.57
N GLY A 137 1.11 -4.94 -8.74
CA GLY A 137 2.28 -4.18 -9.17
C GLY A 137 1.96 -2.99 -10.07
N ARG A 138 0.82 -2.40 -9.88
CA ARG A 138 0.42 -1.23 -10.66
C ARG A 138 1.33 -0.04 -10.38
N ARG A 139 1.77 0.62 -11.45
CA ARG A 139 2.82 1.66 -11.38
C ARG A 139 2.29 3.03 -11.00
N ASP A 140 1.01 3.30 -11.26
CA ASP A 140 0.43 4.64 -11.12
C ASP A 140 -0.70 4.73 -10.09
N ILE A 141 -0.55 4.02 -8.97
CA ILE A 141 -1.45 4.08 -7.81
C ILE A 141 -0.90 5.03 -6.77
N TRP A 142 -1.81 5.77 -6.09
CA TRP A 142 -1.40 6.79 -5.13
C TRP A 142 -2.29 6.82 -3.89
N PRO A 143 -1.80 6.32 -2.73
CA PRO A 143 -2.57 6.33 -1.47
C PRO A 143 -2.56 7.71 -0.80
N ALA A 144 -3.20 8.71 -1.39
CA ALA A 144 -3.24 10.08 -0.91
C ALA A 144 -3.66 10.26 0.56
N PRO A 145 -4.60 9.44 1.13
CA PRO A 145 -4.97 9.55 2.54
C PRO A 145 -3.94 9.00 3.52
N ASP A 146 -2.87 8.31 3.05
CA ASP A 146 -1.87 7.70 3.93
C ASP A 146 -1.09 8.75 4.73
N LEU A 147 -1.17 8.66 6.07
CA LEU A 147 -0.56 9.63 6.98
C LEU A 147 0.97 9.66 6.86
N ALA A 148 1.61 8.50 6.67
CA ALA A 148 3.07 8.43 6.56
C ALA A 148 3.53 9.12 5.27
N LEU A 149 2.79 8.96 4.16
CA LEU A 149 3.07 9.65 2.92
C LEU A 149 2.87 11.17 3.05
N GLN A 150 1.81 11.62 3.73
CA GLN A 150 1.56 13.04 3.97
C GLN A 150 2.68 13.70 4.78
N VAL A 151 3.13 13.03 5.86
CA VAL A 151 4.26 13.51 6.68
C VAL A 151 5.55 13.52 5.87
N ALA A 152 5.83 12.45 5.12
CA ALA A 152 7.01 12.38 4.27
C ALA A 152 7.02 13.47 3.20
N ALA A 153 5.88 13.70 2.54
CA ALA A 153 5.74 14.74 1.52
C ALA A 153 5.93 16.15 2.10
N GLN A 154 5.39 16.42 3.30
CA GLN A 154 5.61 17.68 4.00
C GLN A 154 7.10 17.96 4.17
N HIS A 155 7.85 17.00 4.69
CA HIS A 155 9.29 17.17 4.93
C HIS A 155 10.09 17.23 3.62
N LEU A 156 9.79 16.35 2.67
CA LEU A 156 10.46 16.32 1.37
C LEU A 156 10.34 17.63 0.61
N LYS A 157 9.15 18.23 0.64
CA LYS A 157 8.82 19.47 -0.09
C LYS A 157 9.00 20.73 0.76
N GLY A 158 9.50 20.65 1.99
CA GLY A 158 9.69 21.79 2.87
C GLY A 158 8.39 22.57 3.15
N MET A 159 7.25 21.88 3.20
CA MET A 159 5.95 22.52 3.40
C MET A 159 5.77 22.95 4.86
N THR A 160 5.18 24.09 5.10
CA THR A 160 4.88 24.61 6.44
C THR A 160 3.80 23.80 7.16
N ALA A 161 2.87 23.21 6.42
CA ALA A 161 1.80 22.37 6.94
C ALA A 161 1.73 21.04 6.18
N ARG A 162 1.27 19.99 6.87
CA ARG A 162 1.05 18.68 6.27
C ARG A 162 -0.09 18.77 5.25
N PRO A 163 0.13 18.33 4.00
CA PRO A 163 -0.93 18.31 2.99
C PRO A 163 -2.02 17.31 3.39
N ASP A 164 -3.26 17.65 3.09
CA ASP A 164 -4.39 16.73 3.14
C ASP A 164 -4.39 15.80 1.91
N ALA A 165 -5.37 14.90 1.82
CA ALA A 165 -5.47 13.97 0.69
C ALA A 165 -5.59 14.69 -0.66
N ARG A 166 -6.30 15.82 -0.72
CA ARG A 166 -6.44 16.63 -1.94
C ARG A 166 -5.11 17.27 -2.34
N GLY A 167 -4.39 17.83 -1.36
CA GLY A 167 -3.05 18.37 -1.58
C GLY A 167 -2.07 17.30 -2.06
N MET A 168 -2.17 16.08 -1.51
CA MET A 168 -1.39 14.94 -1.94
C MET A 168 -1.74 14.50 -3.37
N ASP A 169 -3.01 14.49 -3.76
CA ASP A 169 -3.43 14.18 -5.13
C ASP A 169 -2.88 15.23 -6.13
N LEU A 170 -2.88 16.51 -5.78
CA LEU A 170 -2.29 17.56 -6.60
C LEU A 170 -0.77 17.40 -6.75
N LEU A 171 -0.07 17.18 -5.65
CA LEU A 171 1.38 16.96 -5.65
C LEU A 171 1.77 15.78 -6.55
N ALA A 172 1.02 14.69 -6.46
CA ALA A 172 1.31 13.45 -7.17
C ALA A 172 1.07 13.53 -8.69
N GLN A 173 0.44 14.60 -9.22
CA GLN A 173 0.32 14.77 -10.67
C GLN A 173 1.70 14.84 -11.35
N ASN A 174 2.67 15.45 -10.68
CA ASN A 174 4.05 15.55 -11.18
C ASN A 174 4.80 14.20 -11.20
N TRP A 175 4.27 13.18 -10.50
CA TRP A 175 4.89 11.87 -10.40
C TRP A 175 4.25 10.81 -11.31
N ARG A 176 3.23 11.19 -12.09
CA ARG A 176 2.66 10.29 -13.10
C ARG A 176 3.67 9.96 -14.19
N PRO A 177 3.63 8.73 -14.71
CA PRO A 177 2.85 7.56 -14.33
C PRO A 177 3.57 6.64 -13.32
N GLN A 178 4.50 7.17 -12.49
CA GLN A 178 5.31 6.41 -11.53
C GLN A 178 4.93 6.68 -10.07
N ARG A 179 3.65 6.98 -9.78
CA ARG A 179 3.20 7.36 -8.43
C ARG A 179 3.45 6.28 -7.38
N SER A 180 3.36 5.00 -7.75
CA SER A 180 3.65 3.89 -6.85
C SER A 180 5.11 3.86 -6.39
N ALA A 181 6.06 4.16 -7.29
CA ALA A 181 7.46 4.28 -6.94
C ALA A 181 7.73 5.47 -6.01
N ALA A 182 7.06 6.62 -6.25
CA ALA A 182 7.11 7.77 -5.36
C ALA A 182 6.58 7.42 -3.95
N ALA A 183 5.48 6.68 -3.86
CA ALA A 183 4.92 6.23 -2.58
C ALA A 183 5.90 5.32 -1.81
N LEU A 184 6.52 4.35 -2.48
CA LEU A 184 7.53 3.47 -1.87
C LEU A 184 8.71 4.26 -1.32
N LEU A 185 9.22 5.24 -2.08
CA LEU A 185 10.30 6.13 -1.62
C LEU A 185 9.87 6.96 -0.42
N LEU A 186 8.69 7.53 -0.44
CA LEU A 186 8.16 8.33 0.66
C LEU A 186 7.94 7.51 1.94
N TRP A 187 7.47 6.26 1.87
CA TRP A 187 7.40 5.39 3.04
C TRP A 187 8.80 5.07 3.61
N ARG A 188 9.82 4.86 2.74
CA ARG A 188 11.20 4.71 3.19
C ARG A 188 11.71 5.99 3.85
N PHE A 189 11.44 7.15 3.25
CA PHE A 189 11.81 8.45 3.79
C PHE A 189 11.14 8.74 5.14
N TYR A 190 9.86 8.42 5.29
CA TYR A 190 9.15 8.51 6.56
C TYR A 190 9.81 7.69 7.67
N ARG A 191 10.20 6.44 7.38
CA ARG A 191 10.92 5.60 8.33
C ARG A 191 12.28 6.21 8.71
N HIS A 192 12.99 6.76 7.74
CA HIS A 192 14.25 7.47 7.97
C HIS A 192 14.04 8.67 8.91
N LEU A 193 13.03 9.50 8.68
CA LEU A 193 12.70 10.64 9.54
C LEU A 193 12.42 10.22 10.99
N ARG A 194 11.67 9.14 11.18
CA ARG A 194 11.37 8.62 12.52
C ARG A 194 12.59 8.07 13.27
N ASN A 195 13.54 7.54 12.53
CA ASN A 195 14.75 6.94 13.11
C ASN A 195 15.89 7.94 13.29
N ARG A 196 15.74 9.18 12.81
CA ARG A 196 16.72 10.25 13.08
C ARG A 196 16.76 10.53 14.59
N PRO A 197 17.93 10.48 15.25
CA PRO A 197 18.03 10.93 16.63
C PRO A 197 17.56 12.38 16.72
N ALA A 198 16.71 12.68 17.70
CA ALA A 198 16.27 14.05 17.95
C ALA A 198 17.51 14.94 18.04
N LYS A 199 17.62 15.98 17.21
CA LYS A 199 18.69 16.98 17.38
C LYS A 199 18.62 17.45 18.83
N ARG A 200 19.67 17.17 19.62
CA ARG A 200 19.83 17.75 20.95
C ARG A 200 19.76 19.27 20.75
N LYS A 201 18.79 19.90 21.42
CA LYS A 201 18.82 21.35 21.66
C LYS A 201 20.03 21.62 22.59
N SER A 202 21.18 21.80 22.02
CA SER A 202 22.35 22.30 22.69
C SER A 202 23.20 22.90 21.59
N ASP A 203 23.05 24.20 21.42
CA ASP A 203 24.05 25.18 21.03
C ASP A 203 23.35 26.50 20.72
N GLU A 204 22.69 27.06 21.75
CA GLU A 204 22.47 28.50 21.89
C GLU A 204 22.87 28.85 23.30
N ILE A 205 24.18 29.17 23.46
CA ILE A 205 24.72 30.05 24.48
C ILE A 205 25.59 31.07 23.77
#